data_e9c9203f501ef2536438abe37cf3cdc4
#
_entry.id   e9c9203f501ef2536438abe37cf3cdc4
#
_cell.length_a   1.000
_cell.length_b   1.000
_cell.length_c   1.000
_cell.angle_alpha   90.00
_cell.angle_beta   90.00
_cell.angle_gamma   90.00
#
_symmetry.space_group_name_H-M   'P 1'
#
loop_
_entity.id
_entity.type
_entity.pdbx_description
1 polymer ?
#
loop_
_entity_poly.entity_id
_entity_poly.type
_entity_poly.pdbx_seq_one_letter_code
_entity_poly.pdbx_strand_id
1 'polypeptide(L)'
;PSNYKVAATGLLQNFTKYWQEESREKELITYAYQEEDSQTRLWKFKAENVHDFAWAADPDYLHEAQRFDEDLMLHFYYLEDNAENWHRLPRYTAQFFKEMNKRFGRYAYPQFSAIQGGDGGMEYPMCTMLKGTGNISGLVGVTVHEGAHNWYYGMIGSNENSYPWMDEGFTTFAEDEVLNG
;
A
#
# COMPACT_ATOMS: atom_id res chain seq x y z
N PRO A 1 -16.35 15.46 1.51
CA PRO A 1 -17.24 15.31 0.34
C PRO A 1 -17.37 13.85 -0.07
N SER A 2 -18.53 13.45 -0.64
CA SER A 2 -18.82 12.05 -0.99
C SER A 2 -18.03 11.53 -2.19
N ASN A 3 -17.49 12.42 -3.01
CA ASN A 3 -16.68 12.05 -4.19
C ASN A 3 -15.21 11.75 -3.89
N TYR A 4 -14.73 12.02 -2.67
CA TYR A 4 -13.36 11.68 -2.31
C TYR A 4 -13.21 10.17 -2.09
N LYS A 5 -12.07 9.63 -2.50
CA LYS A 5 -11.57 8.32 -2.08
C LYS A 5 -10.49 8.54 -1.03
N VAL A 6 -10.50 7.71 0.00
CA VAL A 6 -9.55 7.81 1.11
C VAL A 6 -8.78 6.51 1.24
N ALA A 7 -7.47 6.62 1.25
CA ALA A 7 -6.55 5.55 1.59
C ALA A 7 -5.92 5.85 2.95
N ALA A 8 -5.72 4.85 3.79
CA ALA A 8 -5.16 5.06 5.12
C ALA A 8 -4.50 3.80 5.69
N THR A 9 -3.72 4.02 6.75
CA THR A 9 -3.29 2.96 7.66
C THR A 9 -4.50 2.19 8.20
N GLY A 10 -4.44 0.85 8.15
CA GLY A 10 -5.50 -0.01 8.71
C GLY A 10 -6.58 -0.43 7.73
N LEU A 11 -7.51 -1.22 8.22
CA LEU A 11 -8.63 -1.75 7.46
C LEU A 11 -9.81 -0.81 7.42
N LEU A 12 -10.32 -0.53 6.22
CA LEU A 12 -11.58 0.17 6.04
C LEU A 12 -12.73 -0.70 6.58
N GLN A 13 -13.52 -0.15 7.51
CA GLN A 13 -14.55 -0.86 8.25
C GLN A 13 -15.95 -0.75 7.60
N ASN A 14 -16.22 0.34 6.92
CA ASN A 14 -17.54 0.66 6.38
C ASN A 14 -17.52 0.64 4.84
N PHE A 15 -17.37 -0.54 4.28
CA PHE A 15 -17.44 -0.75 2.83
C PHE A 15 -18.27 -1.98 2.49
N THR A 16 -18.83 -1.98 1.27
CA THR A 16 -19.42 -3.17 0.67
C THR A 16 -18.47 -3.70 -0.39
N LYS A 17 -18.09 -4.96 -0.26
CA LYS A 17 -17.15 -5.61 -1.16
C LYS A 17 -17.90 -6.22 -2.33
N TYR A 18 -17.61 -5.77 -3.54
CA TYR A 18 -18.10 -6.40 -4.75
C TYR A 18 -16.99 -7.20 -5.41
N TRP A 19 -17.32 -8.43 -5.80
CA TRP A 19 -16.48 -9.27 -6.63
C TRP A 19 -16.86 -9.01 -8.09
N GLN A 20 -15.93 -8.57 -8.92
CA GLN A 20 -16.09 -8.71 -10.37
C GLN A 20 -15.40 -10.00 -10.79
N GLU A 21 -16.17 -10.93 -11.33
CA GLU A 21 -15.72 -12.26 -11.81
C GLU A 21 -14.94 -12.21 -13.13
N GLU A 22 -14.39 -11.09 -13.55
CA GLU A 22 -13.67 -10.98 -14.81
C GLU A 22 -12.16 -11.18 -14.63
N SER A 23 -11.77 -12.37 -14.89
CA SER A 23 -10.48 -13.01 -15.16
C SER A 23 -9.87 -13.78 -13.99
N ARG A 24 -9.72 -15.08 -14.23
CA ARG A 24 -9.13 -16.08 -13.31
C ARG A 24 -7.63 -15.86 -13.02
N GLU A 25 -7.00 -14.79 -13.51
CA GLU A 25 -5.58 -14.52 -13.33
C GLU A 25 -5.27 -13.27 -12.50
N LYS A 26 -6.25 -12.39 -12.26
CA LYS A 26 -6.10 -11.22 -11.36
C LYS A 26 -7.41 -10.98 -10.65
N GLU A 27 -7.47 -11.23 -9.37
CA GLU A 27 -8.59 -10.81 -8.54
C GLU A 27 -8.53 -9.29 -8.32
N LEU A 28 -8.94 -8.52 -9.30
CA LEU A 28 -9.18 -7.09 -9.14
C LEU A 28 -10.46 -6.93 -8.32
N ILE A 29 -10.34 -6.35 -7.16
CA ILE A 29 -11.48 -6.08 -6.28
C ILE A 29 -11.84 -4.61 -6.40
N THR A 30 -13.02 -4.33 -6.90
CA THR A 30 -13.56 -2.97 -6.84
C THR A 30 -14.34 -2.82 -5.55
N TYR A 31 -13.97 -1.85 -4.73
CA TYR A 31 -14.73 -1.51 -3.53
C TYR A 31 -15.83 -0.53 -3.87
N ALA A 32 -17.07 -0.88 -3.55
CA ALA A 32 -18.15 0.10 -3.48
C ALA A 32 -18.27 0.58 -2.03
N TYR A 33 -18.36 1.87 -1.88
CA TYR A 33 -18.49 2.52 -0.59
C TYR A 33 -19.97 2.72 -0.27
N GLN A 34 -20.34 2.51 0.99
CA GLN A 34 -21.71 2.83 1.42
C GLN A 34 -21.91 4.35 1.39
N GLU A 35 -22.91 4.80 0.67
CA GLU A 35 -23.34 6.19 0.70
C GLU A 35 -24.23 6.41 1.93
N GLU A 36 -23.77 7.27 2.85
CA GLU A 36 -24.55 7.65 4.03
C GLU A 36 -25.39 8.92 3.75
N ASP A 37 -24.93 9.79 2.86
CA ASP A 37 -25.61 11.02 2.41
C ASP A 37 -25.06 11.39 1.03
N SER A 38 -25.84 12.11 0.25
CA SER A 38 -25.43 12.55 -1.09
C SER A 38 -24.26 13.54 -1.12
N GLN A 39 -23.95 14.21 0.00
CA GLN A 39 -22.92 15.25 0.08
C GLN A 39 -21.68 14.87 0.85
N THR A 40 -21.80 13.97 1.83
CA THR A 40 -20.69 13.55 2.70
C THR A 40 -20.58 12.05 2.76
N ARG A 41 -19.37 11.57 3.01
CA ARG A 41 -19.08 10.15 3.26
C ARG A 41 -18.23 10.03 4.51
N LEU A 42 -18.61 9.12 5.39
CA LEU A 42 -17.83 8.78 6.57
C LEU A 42 -16.88 7.62 6.22
N TRP A 43 -15.61 7.80 6.50
CA TRP A 43 -14.57 6.79 6.36
C TRP A 43 -14.13 6.32 7.75
N LYS A 44 -14.20 5.02 8.02
CA LYS A 44 -13.78 4.41 9.28
C LYS A 44 -12.68 3.41 9.02
N PHE A 45 -11.50 3.69 9.53
CA PHE A 45 -10.37 2.78 9.49
C PHE A 45 -10.04 2.26 10.87
N LYS A 46 -9.59 1.02 10.96
CA LYS A 46 -9.09 0.40 12.18
C LYS A 46 -7.71 -0.18 11.92
N ALA A 47 -6.74 0.27 12.70
CA ALA A 47 -5.38 -0.26 12.71
C ALA A 47 -5.04 -0.79 14.11
N GLU A 48 -4.38 -1.93 14.18
CA GLU A 48 -3.91 -2.55 15.42
C GLU A 48 -2.40 -2.72 15.37
N ASN A 49 -1.74 -2.56 16.51
CA ASN A 49 -0.29 -2.71 16.65
C ASN A 49 0.51 -1.79 15.70
N VAL A 50 0.10 -0.55 15.59
CA VAL A 50 0.78 0.49 14.81
C VAL A 50 1.24 1.61 15.74
N HIS A 51 2.33 2.24 15.40
CA HIS A 51 2.89 3.38 16.14
C HIS A 51 2.66 4.70 15.43
N ASP A 52 2.14 4.66 14.20
CA ASP A 52 1.77 5.82 13.40
C ASP A 52 0.51 5.56 12.59
N PHE A 53 -0.11 6.61 12.06
CA PHE A 53 -1.32 6.54 11.26
C PHE A 53 -1.34 7.64 10.21
N ALA A 54 -1.22 7.26 8.94
CA ALA A 54 -1.29 8.16 7.81
C ALA A 54 -2.56 7.96 6.99
N TRP A 55 -2.95 8.99 6.26
CA TRP A 55 -4.05 8.92 5.30
C TRP A 55 -3.86 9.92 4.17
N ALA A 56 -4.41 9.61 3.02
CA ALA A 56 -4.51 10.48 1.86
C ALA A 56 -5.92 10.45 1.30
N ALA A 57 -6.35 11.55 0.70
CA ALA A 57 -7.68 11.67 0.12
C ALA A 57 -7.64 12.52 -1.15
N ASP A 58 -8.22 11.99 -2.22
CA ASP A 58 -8.33 12.68 -3.49
C ASP A 58 -9.63 12.25 -4.20
N PRO A 59 -10.39 13.17 -4.83
CA PRO A 59 -11.59 12.82 -5.58
C PRO A 59 -11.26 12.06 -6.88
N ASP A 60 -10.07 12.28 -7.43
CA ASP A 60 -9.65 11.75 -8.72
C ASP A 60 -8.84 10.46 -8.61
N TYR A 61 -8.58 9.96 -7.38
CA TYR A 61 -7.92 8.66 -7.24
C TYR A 61 -8.66 7.56 -8.00
N LEU A 62 -7.92 6.83 -8.81
CA LEU A 62 -8.25 5.47 -9.19
C LEU A 62 -7.85 4.55 -8.04
N HIS A 63 -8.62 3.50 -7.81
CA HIS A 63 -8.34 2.54 -6.76
C HIS A 63 -8.41 1.11 -7.32
N GLU A 64 -7.29 0.44 -7.31
CA GLU A 64 -7.18 -0.99 -7.61
C GLU A 64 -6.82 -1.76 -6.34
N ALA A 65 -7.29 -2.99 -6.26
CA ALA A 65 -6.92 -3.88 -5.18
C ALA A 65 -6.68 -5.29 -5.71
N GLN A 66 -5.64 -5.94 -5.18
CA GLN A 66 -5.29 -7.31 -5.49
C GLN A 66 -5.21 -8.13 -4.21
N ARG A 67 -5.85 -9.30 -4.20
CA ARG A 67 -5.65 -10.26 -3.12
C ARG A 67 -4.27 -10.91 -3.31
N PHE A 68 -3.45 -10.86 -2.26
CA PHE A 68 -2.15 -11.53 -2.23
C PHE A 68 -2.29 -12.97 -1.70
N ASP A 69 -2.97 -13.12 -0.56
CA ASP A 69 -3.32 -14.40 0.04
C ASP A 69 -4.67 -14.31 0.79
N GLU A 70 -4.99 -15.30 1.63
CA GLU A 70 -6.26 -15.31 2.37
C GLU A 70 -6.40 -14.12 3.33
N ASP A 71 -5.29 -13.62 3.88
CA ASP A 71 -5.26 -12.63 4.94
C ASP A 71 -4.81 -11.23 4.49
N LEU A 72 -4.18 -11.10 3.31
CA LEU A 72 -3.54 -9.88 2.85
C LEU A 72 -4.15 -9.33 1.56
N MET A 73 -4.56 -8.07 1.61
CA MET A 73 -4.96 -7.28 0.46
C MET A 73 -3.93 -6.20 0.14
N LEU A 74 -3.59 -6.07 -1.14
CA LEU A 74 -2.74 -5.00 -1.67
C LEU A 74 -3.64 -3.97 -2.36
N HIS A 75 -3.50 -2.72 -1.99
CA HIS A 75 -4.28 -1.59 -2.52
C HIS A 75 -3.37 -0.60 -3.24
N PHE A 76 -3.88 -0.02 -4.32
CA PHE A 76 -3.15 0.94 -5.16
C PHE A 76 -4.05 2.13 -5.44
N TYR A 77 -3.63 3.32 -5.00
CA TYR A 77 -4.35 4.57 -5.19
C TYR A 77 -3.49 5.54 -6.00
N TYR A 78 -3.96 5.94 -7.17
CA TYR A 78 -3.17 6.75 -8.09
C TYR A 78 -4.05 7.61 -8.99
N LEU A 79 -3.45 8.58 -9.68
CA LEU A 79 -4.12 9.48 -10.61
C LEU A 79 -4.01 8.95 -12.05
N GLU A 80 -5.01 9.26 -12.87
CA GLU A 80 -5.13 8.81 -14.27
C GLU A 80 -3.88 9.10 -15.10
N ASP A 81 -3.24 10.26 -14.91
CA ASP A 81 -2.04 10.67 -15.65
C ASP A 81 -0.85 9.70 -15.51
N ASN A 82 -0.87 8.84 -14.49
CA ASN A 82 0.18 7.86 -14.20
C ASN A 82 -0.31 6.41 -14.32
N ALA A 83 -1.54 6.18 -14.75
CA ALA A 83 -2.20 4.88 -14.76
C ALA A 83 -1.41 3.79 -15.47
N GLU A 84 -0.74 4.09 -16.58
CA GLU A 84 0.03 3.10 -17.37
C GLU A 84 1.03 2.31 -16.51
N ASN A 85 1.78 2.98 -15.64
CA ASN A 85 2.74 2.33 -14.76
C ASN A 85 2.08 1.72 -13.52
N TRP A 86 1.09 2.42 -12.96
CA TRP A 86 0.40 1.97 -11.76
C TRP A 86 -0.41 0.69 -11.99
N HIS A 87 -1.04 0.49 -13.14
CA HIS A 87 -1.70 -0.79 -13.52
C HIS A 87 -0.73 -1.99 -13.57
N ARG A 88 0.55 -1.73 -13.74
CA ARG A 88 1.59 -2.76 -13.76
C ARG A 88 2.18 -3.05 -12.39
N LEU A 89 2.05 -2.11 -11.44
CA LEU A 89 2.64 -2.18 -10.11
C LEU A 89 2.15 -3.37 -9.28
N PRO A 90 0.85 -3.76 -9.29
CA PRO A 90 0.33 -4.83 -8.44
C PRO A 90 1.12 -6.14 -8.54
N ARG A 91 1.49 -6.56 -9.75
CA ARG A 91 2.26 -7.81 -9.95
C ARG A 91 3.67 -7.75 -9.34
N TYR A 92 4.33 -6.59 -9.42
CA TYR A 92 5.66 -6.41 -8.84
C TYR A 92 5.59 -6.34 -7.31
N THR A 93 4.58 -5.66 -6.79
CA THR A 93 4.32 -5.61 -5.35
C THR A 93 4.02 -7.01 -4.80
N ALA A 94 3.21 -7.80 -5.48
CA ALA A 94 2.96 -9.19 -5.07
C ALA A 94 4.24 -10.04 -5.08
N GLN A 95 5.11 -9.89 -6.09
CA GLN A 95 6.41 -10.57 -6.11
C GLN A 95 7.31 -10.10 -4.97
N PHE A 96 7.37 -8.81 -4.70
CA PHE A 96 8.08 -8.24 -3.56
C PHE A 96 7.61 -8.85 -2.23
N PHE A 97 6.30 -8.87 -1.94
CA PHE A 97 5.75 -9.48 -0.74
C PHE A 97 6.08 -10.98 -0.62
N LYS A 98 6.07 -11.70 -1.73
CA LYS A 98 6.44 -13.11 -1.76
C LYS A 98 7.90 -13.32 -1.34
N GLU A 99 8.84 -12.53 -1.88
CA GLU A 99 10.26 -12.64 -1.54
C GLU A 99 10.54 -12.16 -0.10
N MET A 100 9.92 -11.06 0.34
CA MET A 100 10.02 -10.58 1.72
C MET A 100 9.50 -11.63 2.71
N ASN A 101 8.32 -12.19 2.47
CA ASN A 101 7.75 -13.24 3.35
C ASN A 101 8.67 -14.47 3.45
N LYS A 102 9.32 -14.85 2.35
CA LYS A 102 10.23 -15.99 2.30
C LYS A 102 11.53 -15.74 3.04
N ARG A 103 12.10 -14.53 2.92
CA ARG A 103 13.45 -14.21 3.43
C ARG A 103 13.45 -13.62 4.84
N PHE A 104 12.46 -12.77 5.13
CA PHE A 104 12.43 -11.91 6.32
C PHE A 104 11.24 -12.16 7.26
N GLY A 105 10.39 -13.16 6.93
CA GLY A 105 9.23 -13.50 7.72
C GLY A 105 7.92 -12.90 7.18
N ARG A 106 6.81 -13.54 7.58
CA ARG A 106 5.49 -13.18 7.06
C ARG A 106 5.09 -11.76 7.48
N TYR A 107 4.57 -11.00 6.53
CA TYR A 107 3.91 -9.72 6.79
C TYR A 107 2.73 -9.91 7.74
N ALA A 108 2.69 -9.14 8.82
CA ALA A 108 1.76 -9.36 9.92
C ALA A 108 0.44 -8.58 9.80
N TYR A 109 0.38 -7.60 8.92
CA TYR A 109 -0.81 -6.77 8.76
C TYR A 109 -1.75 -7.29 7.66
N PRO A 110 -3.06 -6.98 7.75
CA PRO A 110 -4.07 -7.54 6.82
C PRO A 110 -4.18 -6.77 5.49
N GLN A 111 -3.49 -5.65 5.36
CA GLN A 111 -3.48 -4.87 4.12
C GLN A 111 -2.16 -4.13 3.95
N PHE A 112 -1.88 -3.72 2.70
CA PHE A 112 -0.84 -2.77 2.32
C PHE A 112 -1.37 -1.86 1.24
N SER A 113 -1.14 -0.55 1.36
CA SER A 113 -1.55 0.45 0.38
C SER A 113 -0.36 1.20 -0.18
N ALA A 114 -0.18 1.14 -1.50
CA ALA A 114 0.69 2.05 -2.24
C ALA A 114 -0.16 3.22 -2.75
N ILE A 115 0.20 4.45 -2.37
CA ILE A 115 -0.61 5.63 -2.60
C ILE A 115 0.21 6.69 -3.33
N GLN A 116 -0.28 7.17 -4.46
CA GLN A 116 0.32 8.32 -5.10
C GLN A 116 0.05 9.58 -4.26
N GLY A 117 1.12 10.18 -3.75
CA GLY A 117 1.08 11.36 -2.90
C GLY A 117 2.01 12.46 -3.37
N GLY A 118 2.16 13.52 -2.56
CA GLY A 118 3.01 14.67 -2.87
C GLY A 118 4.50 14.45 -2.62
N ASP A 119 4.86 13.45 -1.82
CA ASP A 119 6.24 13.18 -1.40
C ASP A 119 6.94 12.16 -2.30
N GLY A 120 8.27 12.13 -2.23
CA GLY A 120 9.10 11.25 -3.06
C GLY A 120 8.96 9.77 -2.73
N GLY A 121 8.89 9.48 -1.47
CA GLY A 121 8.64 8.21 -0.79
C GLY A 121 8.48 8.49 0.68
N MET A 122 7.56 7.79 1.35
CA MET A 122 7.38 7.86 2.79
C MET A 122 6.68 6.62 3.29
N GLU A 123 7.29 5.99 4.25
CA GLU A 123 6.80 4.80 4.91
C GLU A 123 5.84 5.15 6.05
N TYR A 124 4.72 4.46 6.07
CA TYR A 124 3.80 4.42 7.20
C TYR A 124 3.30 2.99 7.38
N PRO A 125 2.90 2.58 8.58
CA PRO A 125 2.37 1.24 8.78
C PRO A 125 1.20 0.94 7.82
N MET A 126 1.33 -0.11 7.02
CA MET A 126 0.32 -0.52 6.02
C MET A 126 0.02 0.51 4.92
N CYS A 127 0.75 1.61 4.81
CA CYS A 127 0.39 2.73 3.96
C CYS A 127 1.67 3.47 3.50
N THR A 128 2.02 3.34 2.25
CA THR A 128 3.22 3.94 1.68
C THR A 128 2.81 5.03 0.70
N MET A 129 3.38 6.23 0.86
CA MET A 129 3.12 7.37 -0.03
C MET A 129 4.26 7.54 -1.03
N LEU A 130 3.93 7.57 -2.31
CA LEU A 130 4.88 7.60 -3.42
C LEU A 130 4.56 8.77 -4.34
N LYS A 131 5.57 9.44 -4.86
CA LYS A 131 5.34 10.42 -5.93
C LYS A 131 4.72 9.77 -7.17
N GLY A 132 5.19 8.56 -7.48
CA GLY A 132 4.57 7.69 -8.46
C GLY A 132 4.66 8.16 -9.92
N THR A 133 5.48 9.16 -10.19
CA THR A 133 5.74 9.68 -11.54
C THR A 133 7.02 9.07 -12.12
N GLY A 134 7.13 9.03 -13.44
CA GLY A 134 8.30 8.49 -14.10
C GLY A 134 8.07 7.10 -14.69
N ASN A 135 9.11 6.28 -14.79
CA ASN A 135 9.02 4.95 -15.39
C ASN A 135 8.70 3.86 -14.35
N ILE A 136 8.29 2.70 -14.86
CA ILE A 136 7.90 1.56 -14.00
C ILE A 136 9.05 1.08 -13.10
N SER A 137 10.30 1.12 -13.56
CA SER A 137 11.45 0.65 -12.76
C SER A 137 11.66 1.53 -11.54
N GLY A 138 11.58 2.86 -11.68
CA GLY A 138 11.66 3.78 -10.56
C GLY A 138 10.48 3.63 -9.60
N LEU A 139 9.26 3.45 -10.13
CA LEU A 139 8.08 3.21 -9.32
C LEU A 139 8.19 1.91 -8.51
N VAL A 140 8.65 0.82 -9.12
CA VAL A 140 8.88 -0.45 -8.43
C VAL A 140 9.97 -0.30 -7.37
N GLY A 141 11.11 0.34 -7.70
CA GLY A 141 12.20 0.55 -6.74
C GLY A 141 11.72 1.26 -5.48
N VAL A 142 11.08 2.42 -5.62
CA VAL A 142 10.57 3.15 -4.45
C VAL A 142 9.48 2.38 -3.71
N THR A 143 8.62 1.62 -4.41
CA THR A 143 7.60 0.80 -3.75
C THR A 143 8.22 -0.33 -2.92
N VAL A 144 9.30 -0.94 -3.41
CA VAL A 144 10.04 -1.99 -2.69
C VAL A 144 10.72 -1.40 -1.46
N HIS A 145 11.38 -0.26 -1.59
CA HIS A 145 12.04 0.43 -0.50
C HIS A 145 11.03 0.78 0.62
N GLU A 146 10.03 1.60 0.31
CA GLU A 146 9.03 2.03 1.28
C GLU A 146 8.16 0.87 1.80
N GLY A 147 7.97 -0.15 0.97
CA GLY A 147 7.28 -1.38 1.38
C GLY A 147 8.08 -2.19 2.39
N ALA A 148 9.42 -2.25 2.26
CA ALA A 148 10.29 -3.01 3.17
C ALA A 148 10.37 -2.39 4.57
N HIS A 149 10.18 -1.08 4.70
CA HIS A 149 10.02 -0.41 5.99
C HIS A 149 8.86 -0.96 6.83
N ASN A 150 7.85 -1.56 6.23
CA ASN A 150 6.79 -2.22 6.99
C ASN A 150 7.28 -3.42 7.81
N TRP A 151 8.42 -4.03 7.44
CA TRP A 151 9.11 -5.04 8.26
C TRP A 151 10.03 -4.40 9.30
N TYR A 152 10.92 -3.52 8.88
CA TYR A 152 12.02 -3.05 9.72
C TYR A 152 11.70 -1.84 10.60
N TYR A 153 10.73 -1.05 10.19
CA TYR A 153 10.15 0.03 10.98
C TYR A 153 8.79 -0.41 11.55
N GLY A 154 7.87 -0.83 10.68
CA GLY A 154 6.48 -1.09 11.03
C GLY A 154 6.27 -2.22 12.02
N MET A 155 6.69 -3.46 11.65
CA MET A 155 6.46 -4.65 12.49
C MET A 155 7.43 -4.77 13.66
N ILE A 156 8.68 -4.37 13.49
CA ILE A 156 9.70 -4.45 14.55
C ILE A 156 9.56 -3.29 15.55
N GLY A 157 9.03 -2.14 15.12
CA GLY A 157 8.83 -0.98 15.98
C GLY A 157 10.14 -0.33 16.41
N SER A 158 11.11 -0.19 15.50
CA SER A 158 12.37 0.48 15.77
C SER A 158 12.16 1.97 16.07
N ASN A 159 12.99 2.55 16.95
CA ASN A 159 12.97 3.97 17.21
C ASN A 159 13.80 4.70 16.14
N GLU A 160 13.17 5.02 15.01
CA GLU A 160 13.79 5.66 13.86
C GLU A 160 14.41 7.04 14.19
N ASN A 161 13.76 7.82 15.04
CA ASN A 161 14.26 9.14 15.44
C ASN A 161 15.61 9.07 16.16
N SER A 162 15.87 8.00 16.89
CA SER A 162 17.12 7.81 17.63
C SER A 162 18.12 6.95 16.90
N TYR A 163 17.64 6.01 16.09
CA TYR A 163 18.47 5.00 15.43
C TYR A 163 18.05 4.80 13.97
N PRO A 164 18.16 5.83 13.11
CA PRO A 164 17.70 5.76 11.72
C PRO A 164 18.39 4.66 10.90
N TRP A 165 19.58 4.24 11.28
CA TRP A 165 20.29 3.13 10.62
C TRP A 165 19.60 1.77 10.80
N MET A 166 18.81 1.58 11.87
CA MET A 166 18.03 0.36 12.07
C MET A 166 16.83 0.29 11.13
N ASP A 167 16.33 1.43 10.76
CA ASP A 167 15.25 1.59 9.83
C ASP A 167 15.78 1.54 8.38
N GLU A 168 16.53 2.54 7.98
CA GLU A 168 17.04 2.69 6.62
C GLU A 168 18.05 1.63 6.21
N GLY A 169 18.95 1.23 7.11
CA GLY A 169 20.02 0.27 6.81
C GLY A 169 19.49 -1.14 6.59
N PHE A 170 18.55 -1.61 7.41
CA PHE A 170 17.93 -2.92 7.21
C PHE A 170 16.97 -2.92 6.04
N THR A 171 16.26 -1.83 5.82
CA THR A 171 15.37 -1.66 4.66
C THR A 171 16.16 -1.69 3.36
N THR A 172 17.25 -0.92 3.25
CA THR A 172 18.15 -0.94 2.07
C THR A 172 18.73 -2.34 1.83
N PHE A 173 19.15 -3.02 2.89
CA PHE A 173 19.64 -4.40 2.78
C PHE A 173 18.55 -5.34 2.23
N ALA A 174 17.32 -5.24 2.75
CA ALA A 174 16.23 -6.10 2.31
C ALA A 174 15.81 -5.80 0.86
N GLU A 175 15.78 -4.52 0.48
CA GLU A 175 15.57 -4.06 -0.90
C GLU A 175 16.57 -4.71 -1.85
N ASP A 176 17.87 -4.60 -1.55
CA ASP A 176 18.95 -5.17 -2.37
C ASP A 176 18.79 -6.69 -2.53
N GLU A 177 18.48 -7.40 -1.45
CA GLU A 177 18.29 -8.86 -1.45
C GLU A 177 17.07 -9.30 -2.29
N VAL A 178 16.03 -8.47 -2.34
CA VAL A 178 14.79 -8.78 -3.09
C VAL A 178 14.90 -8.39 -4.56
N LEU A 179 15.58 -7.29 -4.88
CA LEU A 179 15.72 -6.81 -6.26
C LEU A 179 16.80 -7.55 -7.05
N ASN A 180 17.85 -8.06 -6.38
CA ASN A 180 19.02 -8.67 -7.03
C ASN A 180 19.10 -10.20 -6.82
N GLY A 181 18.24 -10.80 -6.03
CA GLY A 181 18.18 -12.25 -5.73
C GLY A 181 17.15 -12.99 -6.52
#